data_6f02105c9352a2b03a80852f3c5b2135
#
_entry.id   6f02105c9352a2b03a80852f3c5b2135
#
_cell.length_a   1.000
_cell.length_b   1.000
_cell.length_c   1.000
_cell.angle_alpha   90.00
_cell.angle_beta   90.00
_cell.angle_gamma   90.00
#
_symmetry.space_group_name_H-M   'P 1'
#
loop_
_entity.id
_entity.type
_entity.pdbx_description
1 polymer ?
#
loop_
_entity_poly.entity_id
_entity_poly.type
_entity_poly.pdbx_seq_one_letter_code
_entity_poly.pdbx_strand_id
1 'polypeptide(L)'
;MQKVSLVTVSLLTSVFLAGCAVPQKPLKTIDQAVTPQEQQVSQQQQLVAMKPTLKRKIALARVTNETQYGRSFLRDSQGDVLGKQLTDMMSKALVESGQFVVLERPDLGRLIAENKFAGGDFQKVGADVLLLGSLTEFGRKTDGQSGFLSKTKRQMAVAKMDVRLVDVSSGRVIFATSGAGQASNESGNVLGWGSRATYDGSLNDKAINNAISEVISGIVSKLSDQPWKTYVLNKQGGTVVIAGGERQGLNVGDEFVVKTKGKKIKNPQTGFWMNLPGDEVAKIRVVKCFGTSEVDEGAVCQIVSGSLKHRKIEDLIVVENSKD
;
A
#
# COMPACT_ATOMS: atom_id res chain seq x y z
N MET A 1 95.29 38.89 -12.00
CA MET A 1 94.17 38.95 -11.10
C MET A 1 92.93 39.11 -11.93
N GLN A 2 92.12 38.05 -12.16
CA GLN A 2 90.72 38.14 -12.48
C GLN A 2 90.17 36.72 -12.60
N LYS A 3 89.28 36.41 -11.75
CA LYS A 3 88.61 35.09 -11.70
C LYS A 3 87.53 35.05 -12.79
N VAL A 4 87.57 34.05 -13.65
CA VAL A 4 86.53 33.74 -14.60
C VAL A 4 85.61 32.64 -13.97
N SER A 5 84.37 32.96 -13.75
CA SER A 5 83.38 32.02 -13.23
C SER A 5 82.76 31.27 -14.38
N LEU A 6 82.81 29.95 -14.36
CA LEU A 6 82.19 29.05 -15.29
C LEU A 6 80.69 28.87 -14.91
N VAL A 7 79.81 29.27 -15.78
CA VAL A 7 78.39 29.00 -15.66
C VAL A 7 78.03 27.77 -16.53
N THR A 8 77.76 26.68 -15.88
CA THR A 8 77.23 25.45 -16.56
C THR A 8 75.73 25.57 -16.75
N VAL A 9 75.31 25.66 -18.01
CA VAL A 9 73.91 25.60 -18.40
C VAL A 9 73.49 24.14 -18.51
N SER A 10 72.63 23.68 -17.60
CA SER A 10 72.03 22.37 -17.61
C SER A 10 70.73 22.44 -18.42
N LEU A 11 70.69 21.79 -19.58
CA LEU A 11 69.46 21.68 -20.47
C LEU A 11 68.65 20.55 -19.98
N LEU A 12 67.56 20.84 -19.24
CA LEU A 12 66.54 19.85 -18.88
C LEU A 12 65.58 19.69 -20.04
N THR A 13 65.62 18.56 -20.72
CA THR A 13 64.66 18.08 -21.70
C THR A 13 63.42 17.56 -20.99
N SER A 14 62.33 18.35 -20.96
CA SER A 14 61.02 17.93 -20.49
C SER A 14 60.30 17.12 -21.59
N VAL A 15 60.18 15.82 -21.38
CA VAL A 15 59.35 14.95 -22.20
C VAL A 15 57.90 15.13 -21.76
N PHE A 16 57.09 15.79 -22.56
CA PHE A 16 55.64 15.85 -22.45
C PHE A 16 55.04 14.49 -22.84
N LEU A 17 54.63 13.67 -21.87
CA LEU A 17 53.71 12.58 -22.10
C LEU A 17 52.31 13.18 -22.25
N ALA A 18 51.82 13.31 -23.49
CA ALA A 18 50.40 13.57 -23.78
C ALA A 18 49.61 12.33 -23.40
N GLY A 19 49.13 12.24 -22.16
CA GLY A 19 48.12 11.26 -21.75
C GLY A 19 46.80 11.61 -22.41
N CYS A 20 46.29 10.74 -23.29
CA CYS A 20 44.89 10.82 -23.78
C CYS A 20 43.95 10.68 -22.59
N ALA A 21 43.52 11.80 -22.03
CA ALA A 21 42.40 11.82 -21.09
C ALA A 21 41.10 11.49 -21.89
N VAL A 22 40.66 10.25 -21.79
CA VAL A 22 39.30 9.87 -22.21
C VAL A 22 38.36 10.65 -21.32
N PRO A 23 37.45 11.47 -21.87
CA PRO A 23 36.47 12.17 -21.05
C PRO A 23 35.54 11.11 -20.43
N GLN A 24 35.70 10.83 -19.14
CA GLN A 24 34.74 10.06 -18.40
C GLN A 24 33.46 10.91 -18.32
N LYS A 25 32.41 10.41 -18.96
CA LYS A 25 31.06 10.94 -18.71
C LYS A 25 30.90 11.05 -17.19
N PRO A 26 30.48 12.21 -16.66
CA PRO A 26 30.15 12.28 -15.23
C PRO A 26 29.10 11.22 -14.97
N LEU A 27 29.41 10.29 -14.06
CA LEU A 27 28.43 9.38 -13.51
C LEU A 27 27.29 10.28 -13.01
N LYS A 28 26.08 10.09 -13.57
CA LYS A 28 24.88 10.69 -13.02
C LYS A 28 24.95 10.45 -11.51
N THR A 29 25.10 11.51 -10.75
CA THR A 29 24.91 11.50 -9.32
C THR A 29 23.51 10.93 -9.12
N ILE A 30 23.44 9.69 -8.67
CA ILE A 30 22.20 9.14 -8.15
C ILE A 30 21.88 10.08 -6.99
N ASP A 31 20.74 10.79 -7.07
CA ASP A 31 20.24 11.63 -6.01
C ASP A 31 20.44 10.88 -4.70
N GLN A 32 20.96 11.59 -3.70
CA GLN A 32 21.31 11.00 -2.41
C GLN A 32 20.12 10.15 -1.97
N ALA A 33 20.33 8.84 -1.91
CA ALA A 33 19.28 7.93 -1.51
C ALA A 33 18.81 8.38 -0.12
N VAL A 34 17.57 8.85 -0.04
CA VAL A 34 16.90 9.21 1.22
C VAL A 34 17.15 8.06 2.18
N THR A 35 17.63 8.35 3.37
CA THR A 35 17.94 7.29 4.32
C THR A 35 16.69 6.49 4.61
N PRO A 36 16.76 5.17 4.88
CA PRO A 36 15.60 4.36 5.20
C PRO A 36 14.75 4.92 6.35
N GLN A 37 15.36 5.64 7.27
CA GLN A 37 14.66 6.34 8.36
C GLN A 37 13.89 7.55 7.85
N GLU A 38 14.45 8.38 7.00
CA GLU A 38 13.76 9.53 6.39
C GLU A 38 12.62 9.07 5.50
N GLN A 39 12.79 7.96 4.78
CA GLN A 39 11.74 7.36 3.97
C GLN A 39 10.58 6.82 4.83
N GLN A 40 10.87 6.15 5.95
CA GLN A 40 9.84 5.71 6.90
C GLN A 40 9.13 6.89 7.57
N VAL A 41 9.87 7.90 8.00
CA VAL A 41 9.30 9.11 8.63
C VAL A 41 8.42 9.86 7.64
N SER A 42 8.86 10.04 6.39
CA SER A 42 8.05 10.72 5.36
C SER A 42 6.80 9.92 5.00
N GLN A 43 6.89 8.59 4.93
CA GLN A 43 5.74 7.71 4.68
C GLN A 43 4.74 7.73 5.84
N GLN A 44 5.22 7.66 7.09
CA GLN A 44 4.36 7.81 8.27
C GLN A 44 3.72 9.19 8.34
N GLN A 45 4.45 10.25 8.02
CA GLN A 45 3.90 11.61 7.96
C GLN A 45 2.84 11.74 6.86
N GLN A 46 3.03 11.12 5.70
CA GLN A 46 2.01 11.09 4.64
C GLN A 46 0.75 10.34 5.09
N LEU A 47 0.88 9.20 5.77
CA LEU A 47 -0.26 8.46 6.31
C LEU A 47 -1.01 9.24 7.41
N VAL A 48 -0.27 9.95 8.27
CA VAL A 48 -0.86 10.79 9.34
C VAL A 48 -1.49 12.07 8.79
N ALA A 49 -0.96 12.63 7.72
CA ALA A 49 -1.50 13.83 7.08
C ALA A 49 -2.74 13.55 6.20
N MET A 50 -3.08 12.30 5.94
CA MET A 50 -4.29 11.94 5.21
C MET A 50 -5.52 12.25 6.05
N LYS A 51 -6.43 13.06 5.49
CA LYS A 51 -7.73 13.31 6.12
C LYS A 51 -8.42 11.97 6.38
N PRO A 52 -9.02 11.77 7.57
CA PRO A 52 -9.79 10.58 7.83
C PRO A 52 -10.89 10.45 6.76
N THR A 53 -10.79 9.42 5.95
CA THR A 53 -11.81 9.07 4.96
C THR A 53 -12.68 7.95 5.51
N LEU A 54 -13.90 7.85 5.00
CA LEU A 54 -14.78 6.73 5.36
C LEU A 54 -14.14 5.42 4.94
N LYS A 55 -13.95 4.51 5.90
CA LYS A 55 -13.26 3.24 5.67
C LYS A 55 -14.03 2.34 4.71
N ARG A 56 -13.31 1.77 3.77
CA ARG A 56 -13.84 0.78 2.81
C ARG A 56 -13.51 -0.63 3.25
N LYS A 57 -14.37 -1.58 2.89
CA LYS A 57 -14.13 -3.00 3.16
C LYS A 57 -13.24 -3.58 2.08
N ILE A 58 -12.00 -3.93 2.46
CA ILE A 58 -11.02 -4.58 1.59
C ILE A 58 -10.85 -6.03 2.02
N ALA A 59 -11.03 -6.97 1.10
CA ALA A 59 -10.59 -8.33 1.29
C ALA A 59 -9.16 -8.48 0.74
N LEU A 60 -8.27 -9.04 1.53
CA LEU A 60 -6.93 -9.39 1.10
C LEU A 60 -6.95 -10.81 0.54
N ALA A 61 -6.52 -10.99 -0.71
CA ALA A 61 -6.18 -12.30 -1.25
C ALA A 61 -4.75 -12.67 -0.83
N ARG A 62 -4.36 -13.92 -1.06
CA ARG A 62 -2.96 -14.33 -0.81
C ARG A 62 -2.01 -13.52 -1.69
N VAL A 63 -0.96 -12.95 -1.08
CA VAL A 63 0.16 -12.33 -1.79
C VAL A 63 1.10 -13.44 -2.24
N THR A 64 1.57 -13.39 -3.49
CA THR A 64 2.45 -14.40 -4.07
C THR A 64 3.89 -13.92 -4.18
N ASN A 65 4.85 -14.87 -4.15
CA ASN A 65 6.24 -14.58 -4.44
C ASN A 65 6.59 -15.03 -5.86
N GLU A 66 6.76 -14.07 -6.77
CA GLU A 66 7.15 -14.33 -8.17
C GLU A 66 8.67 -14.30 -8.38
N THR A 67 9.44 -13.95 -7.33
CA THR A 67 10.90 -13.87 -7.41
C THR A 67 11.57 -15.22 -7.24
N GLN A 68 12.86 -15.30 -7.54
CA GLN A 68 13.70 -16.47 -7.23
C GLN A 68 14.03 -16.59 -5.73
N TYR A 69 13.84 -15.50 -4.97
CA TYR A 69 14.16 -15.44 -3.54
C TYR A 69 13.20 -16.32 -2.73
N GLY A 70 13.75 -17.12 -1.85
CA GLY A 70 12.99 -18.02 -1.00
C GLY A 70 12.50 -19.32 -1.66
N ARG A 71 12.62 -19.47 -3.00
CA ARG A 71 12.21 -20.71 -3.70
C ARG A 71 13.09 -21.91 -3.37
N SER A 72 14.34 -21.67 -2.98
CA SER A 72 15.34 -22.75 -2.74
C SER A 72 15.30 -23.34 -1.35
N PHE A 73 14.74 -22.66 -0.36
CA PHE A 73 14.97 -23.01 1.04
C PHE A 73 13.81 -23.68 1.77
N LEU A 74 12.57 -23.50 1.35
CA LEU A 74 11.43 -24.06 2.08
C LEU A 74 10.24 -24.29 1.12
N ARG A 75 10.17 -25.49 0.57
CA ARG A 75 8.88 -26.01 0.09
C ARG A 75 8.27 -26.80 1.25
N ASP A 76 7.32 -26.17 1.95
CA ASP A 76 6.38 -26.97 2.71
C ASP A 76 5.37 -27.60 1.76
N SER A 77 4.53 -28.50 2.28
CA SER A 77 3.46 -29.15 1.52
C SER A 77 2.44 -28.18 0.90
N GLN A 78 2.56 -26.86 1.13
CA GLN A 78 1.71 -25.79 0.61
C GLN A 78 2.44 -24.77 -0.28
N GLY A 79 3.74 -24.90 -0.46
CA GLY A 79 4.50 -24.38 -1.61
C GLY A 79 5.02 -22.94 -1.54
N ASP A 80 4.46 -22.00 -0.78
CA ASP A 80 4.88 -20.59 -0.76
C ASP A 80 4.89 -19.98 0.64
N VAL A 81 5.93 -20.34 1.41
CA VAL A 81 6.12 -19.81 2.78
C VAL A 81 6.31 -18.29 2.78
N LEU A 82 7.07 -17.75 1.80
CA LEU A 82 7.30 -16.32 1.69
C LEU A 82 6.01 -15.58 1.31
N GLY A 83 5.20 -16.13 0.42
CA GLY A 83 3.90 -15.55 0.06
C GLY A 83 2.96 -15.44 1.25
N LYS A 84 2.99 -16.41 2.18
CA LYS A 84 2.25 -16.33 3.43
C LYS A 84 2.77 -15.18 4.31
N GLN A 85 4.08 -15.10 4.53
CA GLN A 85 4.68 -14.00 5.29
C GLN A 85 4.35 -12.63 4.68
N LEU A 86 4.42 -12.51 3.35
CA LEU A 86 4.05 -11.27 2.64
C LEU A 86 2.57 -10.92 2.84
N THR A 87 1.69 -11.94 2.87
CA THR A 87 0.26 -11.74 3.14
C THR A 87 0.04 -11.19 4.55
N ASP A 88 0.70 -11.77 5.55
CA ASP A 88 0.62 -11.33 6.94
C ASP A 88 1.16 -9.90 7.11
N MET A 89 2.30 -9.57 6.47
CA MET A 89 2.87 -8.21 6.48
C MET A 89 1.94 -7.19 5.82
N MET A 90 1.33 -7.53 4.69
CA MET A 90 0.38 -6.67 3.99
C MET A 90 -0.89 -6.47 4.82
N SER A 91 -1.44 -7.54 5.41
CA SER A 91 -2.62 -7.47 6.29
C SER A 91 -2.36 -6.56 7.47
N LYS A 92 -1.23 -6.74 8.17
CA LYS A 92 -0.81 -5.89 9.28
C LYS A 92 -0.74 -4.41 8.85
N ALA A 93 -0.06 -4.10 7.76
CA ALA A 93 0.13 -2.73 7.31
C ALA A 93 -1.19 -2.07 6.87
N LEU A 94 -2.11 -2.81 6.25
CA LEU A 94 -3.46 -2.33 5.92
C LEU A 94 -4.26 -1.98 7.18
N VAL A 95 -4.22 -2.84 8.20
CA VAL A 95 -4.89 -2.59 9.50
C VAL A 95 -4.28 -1.37 10.19
N GLU A 96 -2.94 -1.29 10.27
CA GLU A 96 -2.22 -0.18 10.90
C GLU A 96 -2.43 1.16 10.19
N SER A 97 -2.72 1.15 8.88
CA SER A 97 -3.06 2.38 8.15
C SER A 97 -4.35 3.05 8.67
N GLY A 98 -5.24 2.29 9.31
CA GLY A 98 -6.51 2.79 9.83
C GLY A 98 -7.52 3.22 8.76
N GLN A 99 -7.20 3.06 7.47
CA GLN A 99 -8.00 3.54 6.34
C GLN A 99 -9.02 2.52 5.80
N PHE A 100 -8.93 1.27 6.27
CA PHE A 100 -9.71 0.16 5.74
C PHE A 100 -10.31 -0.71 6.84
N VAL A 101 -11.43 -1.32 6.53
CA VAL A 101 -11.92 -2.52 7.20
C VAL A 101 -11.35 -3.71 6.46
N VAL A 102 -10.35 -4.38 7.05
CA VAL A 102 -9.62 -5.47 6.40
C VAL A 102 -10.32 -6.79 6.70
N LEU A 103 -10.69 -7.52 5.64
CA LEU A 103 -11.40 -8.79 5.74
C LEU A 103 -10.46 -9.95 5.38
N GLU A 104 -10.32 -10.89 6.30
CA GLU A 104 -9.54 -12.11 6.10
C GLU A 104 -10.18 -13.02 5.05
N ARG A 105 -9.39 -13.53 4.10
CA ARG A 105 -9.80 -14.49 3.07
C ARG A 105 -8.89 -15.71 2.98
N PRO A 106 -7.55 -15.59 3.10
CA PRO A 106 -6.64 -16.72 3.03
C PRO A 106 -6.96 -17.85 4.00
N ASP A 107 -7.32 -17.53 5.25
CA ASP A 107 -7.62 -18.51 6.30
C ASP A 107 -9.13 -18.60 6.64
N LEU A 108 -9.99 -18.11 5.76
CA LEU A 108 -11.45 -18.09 5.97
C LEU A 108 -12.03 -19.47 6.33
N GLY A 109 -11.50 -20.54 5.74
CA GLY A 109 -11.94 -21.90 6.05
C GLY A 109 -11.68 -22.30 7.50
N ARG A 110 -10.54 -21.89 8.06
CA ARG A 110 -10.18 -22.13 9.46
C ARG A 110 -11.07 -21.32 10.40
N LEU A 111 -11.33 -20.06 10.07
CA LEU A 111 -12.22 -19.19 10.84
C LEU A 111 -13.65 -19.75 10.91
N ILE A 112 -14.17 -20.25 9.79
CA ILE A 112 -15.49 -20.88 9.76
C ILE A 112 -15.51 -22.15 10.63
N ALA A 113 -14.49 -22.98 10.56
CA ALA A 113 -14.39 -24.18 11.37
C ALA A 113 -14.35 -23.84 12.88
N GLU A 114 -13.52 -22.89 13.28
CA GLU A 114 -13.39 -22.45 14.67
C GLU A 114 -14.70 -21.85 15.21
N ASN A 115 -15.35 -20.98 14.43
CA ASN A 115 -16.64 -20.42 14.81
C ASN A 115 -17.70 -21.50 15.01
N LYS A 116 -17.71 -22.54 14.16
CA LYS A 116 -18.59 -23.67 14.29
C LYS A 116 -18.32 -24.48 15.56
N PHE A 117 -17.07 -24.67 15.95
CA PHE A 117 -16.71 -25.32 17.23
C PHE A 117 -17.23 -24.51 18.42
N ALA A 118 -17.22 -23.19 18.33
CA ALA A 118 -17.77 -22.30 19.36
C ALA A 118 -19.32 -22.26 19.38
N GLY A 119 -19.99 -23.02 18.50
CA GLY A 119 -21.47 -23.02 18.39
C GLY A 119 -22.04 -21.78 17.71
N GLY A 120 -21.20 -20.98 17.04
CA GLY A 120 -21.59 -19.78 16.33
C GLY A 120 -22.03 -20.05 14.88
N ASP A 121 -22.76 -19.08 14.32
CA ASP A 121 -23.04 -18.99 12.88
C ASP A 121 -22.15 -17.93 12.25
N PHE A 122 -21.17 -18.36 11.44
CA PHE A 122 -20.21 -17.46 10.82
C PHE A 122 -20.86 -16.64 9.70
N GLN A 123 -21.07 -15.36 9.97
CA GLN A 123 -21.61 -14.43 8.98
C GLN A 123 -20.50 -13.91 8.07
N LYS A 124 -20.60 -14.25 6.79
CA LYS A 124 -19.66 -13.77 5.76
C LYS A 124 -19.95 -12.31 5.41
N VAL A 125 -19.03 -11.43 5.78
CA VAL A 125 -19.10 -10.02 5.38
C VAL A 125 -18.57 -9.88 3.95
N GLY A 126 -19.32 -9.22 3.07
CA GLY A 126 -18.89 -8.90 1.72
C GLY A 126 -17.81 -7.81 1.72
N ALA A 127 -16.85 -7.93 0.82
CA ALA A 127 -15.87 -6.88 0.56
C ALA A 127 -16.31 -6.05 -0.66
N ASP A 128 -15.95 -4.77 -0.67
CA ASP A 128 -16.15 -3.89 -1.81
C ASP A 128 -15.05 -4.13 -2.86
N VAL A 129 -13.84 -4.38 -2.39
CA VAL A 129 -12.63 -4.51 -3.20
C VAL A 129 -11.82 -5.73 -2.73
N LEU A 130 -11.26 -6.45 -3.70
CA LEU A 130 -10.27 -7.51 -3.47
C LEU A 130 -8.89 -6.99 -3.83
N LEU A 131 -7.96 -7.07 -2.89
CA LEU A 131 -6.55 -6.75 -3.10
C LEU A 131 -5.77 -8.03 -3.44
N LEU A 132 -5.10 -8.01 -4.59
CA LEU A 132 -4.16 -9.04 -5.02
C LEU A 132 -2.78 -8.43 -5.15
N GLY A 133 -1.77 -9.11 -4.63
CA GLY A 133 -0.39 -8.62 -4.64
C GLY A 133 0.62 -9.71 -4.99
N SER A 134 1.79 -9.27 -5.45
CA SER A 134 2.94 -10.13 -5.68
C SER A 134 4.24 -9.38 -5.41
N LEU A 135 5.22 -10.10 -4.83
CA LEU A 135 6.62 -9.64 -4.79
C LEU A 135 7.24 -9.99 -6.14
N THR A 136 7.57 -8.97 -6.93
CA THR A 136 8.04 -9.14 -8.31
C THR A 136 9.55 -9.01 -8.45
N GLU A 137 10.19 -8.21 -7.58
CA GLU A 137 11.64 -8.09 -7.54
C GLU A 137 12.13 -8.16 -6.10
N PHE A 138 13.22 -8.89 -5.89
CA PHE A 138 13.94 -8.90 -4.62
C PHE A 138 15.43 -9.11 -4.88
N GLY A 139 16.26 -8.25 -4.30
CA GLY A 139 17.71 -8.33 -4.44
C GLY A 139 18.45 -7.93 -3.17
N ARG A 140 19.65 -8.51 -2.98
CA ARG A 140 20.61 -8.06 -1.99
C ARG A 140 21.90 -7.68 -2.68
N LYS A 141 22.49 -6.56 -2.24
CA LYS A 141 23.79 -6.10 -2.66
C LYS A 141 24.65 -5.85 -1.43
N THR A 142 25.91 -6.21 -1.53
CA THR A 142 26.90 -5.91 -0.52
C THR A 142 28.03 -5.14 -1.20
N ASP A 143 28.21 -3.88 -0.81
CA ASP A 143 29.30 -3.04 -1.25
C ASP A 143 30.32 -2.91 -0.12
N GLY A 144 31.61 -3.03 -0.45
CA GLY A 144 32.71 -2.88 0.50
C GLY A 144 33.69 -1.85 0.00
N GLN A 145 34.05 -0.89 0.87
CA GLN A 145 35.19 0.01 0.64
C GLN A 145 36.33 -0.35 1.59
N SER A 146 37.51 -0.53 1.04
CA SER A 146 38.73 -0.80 1.81
C SER A 146 39.67 0.40 1.70
N GLY A 147 39.88 1.12 2.81
CA GLY A 147 40.92 2.12 2.94
C GLY A 147 42.16 1.52 3.66
N PHE A 148 43.23 2.28 3.76
CA PHE A 148 44.50 1.83 4.37
C PHE A 148 44.35 1.38 5.83
N LEU A 149 43.44 2.00 6.61
CA LEU A 149 43.17 1.72 8.03
C LEU A 149 41.68 1.46 8.34
N SER A 150 40.84 1.48 7.36
CA SER A 150 39.40 1.29 7.56
C SER A 150 38.77 0.38 6.50
N LYS A 151 37.84 -0.46 6.92
CA LYS A 151 37.01 -1.27 6.03
C LYS A 151 35.55 -1.01 6.37
N THR A 152 34.82 -0.50 5.40
CA THR A 152 33.39 -0.30 5.53
C THR A 152 32.65 -1.31 4.63
N LYS A 153 31.68 -1.99 5.18
CA LYS A 153 30.82 -2.93 4.44
C LYS A 153 29.38 -2.46 4.56
N ARG A 154 28.77 -2.13 3.44
CA ARG A 154 27.36 -1.75 3.34
C ARG A 154 26.57 -2.90 2.72
N GLN A 155 25.57 -3.37 3.44
CA GLN A 155 24.57 -4.32 2.92
C GLN A 155 23.31 -3.55 2.58
N MET A 156 22.71 -3.88 1.44
CA MET A 156 21.50 -3.26 0.93
C MET A 156 20.54 -4.36 0.48
N ALA A 157 19.27 -4.23 0.84
CA ALA A 157 18.18 -5.05 0.31
C ALA A 157 17.24 -4.14 -0.46
N VAL A 158 16.72 -4.63 -1.58
CA VAL A 158 15.72 -3.96 -2.43
C VAL A 158 14.57 -4.92 -2.66
N ALA A 159 13.35 -4.42 -2.55
CA ALA A 159 12.13 -5.17 -2.82
C ALA A 159 11.19 -4.34 -3.69
N LYS A 160 10.45 -4.99 -4.60
CA LYS A 160 9.37 -4.38 -5.37
C LYS A 160 8.13 -5.25 -5.31
N MET A 161 7.02 -4.64 -5.03
CA MET A 161 5.71 -5.28 -4.98
C MET A 161 4.78 -4.66 -6.01
N ASP A 162 4.04 -5.49 -6.71
CA ASP A 162 2.97 -5.08 -7.60
C ASP A 162 1.64 -5.49 -6.97
N VAL A 163 0.69 -4.55 -6.96
CA VAL A 163 -0.63 -4.74 -6.36
C VAL A 163 -1.71 -4.25 -7.30
N ARG A 164 -2.83 -4.96 -7.33
CA ARG A 164 -4.04 -4.56 -8.05
C ARG A 164 -5.27 -4.66 -7.16
N LEU A 165 -6.18 -3.71 -7.33
CA LEU A 165 -7.49 -3.71 -6.71
C LEU A 165 -8.53 -4.15 -7.73
N VAL A 166 -9.33 -5.11 -7.36
CA VAL A 166 -10.41 -5.66 -8.18
C VAL A 166 -11.75 -5.34 -7.52
N ASP A 167 -12.62 -4.70 -8.24
CA ASP A 167 -14.01 -4.52 -7.81
C ASP A 167 -14.72 -5.87 -7.77
N VAL A 168 -15.18 -6.26 -6.58
CA VAL A 168 -15.76 -7.59 -6.35
C VAL A 168 -17.05 -7.80 -7.14
N SER A 169 -17.80 -6.73 -7.39
CA SER A 169 -19.10 -6.81 -8.07
C SER A 169 -18.97 -7.05 -9.57
N SER A 170 -17.94 -6.52 -10.20
CA SER A 170 -17.72 -6.59 -11.65
C SER A 170 -16.56 -7.47 -12.08
N GLY A 171 -15.66 -7.84 -11.16
CA GLY A 171 -14.41 -8.52 -11.46
C GLY A 171 -13.39 -7.63 -12.21
N ARG A 172 -13.64 -6.34 -12.32
CA ARG A 172 -12.80 -5.41 -13.06
C ARG A 172 -11.64 -4.90 -12.18
N VAL A 173 -10.43 -4.88 -12.72
CA VAL A 173 -9.31 -4.17 -12.09
C VAL A 173 -9.59 -2.67 -12.14
N ILE A 174 -9.73 -2.05 -10.98
CA ILE A 174 -10.03 -0.62 -10.84
C ILE A 174 -8.80 0.23 -10.56
N PHE A 175 -7.74 -0.41 -10.08
CA PHE A 175 -6.47 0.24 -9.79
C PHE A 175 -5.34 -0.78 -9.78
N ALA A 176 -4.15 -0.36 -10.22
CA ALA A 176 -2.91 -1.12 -10.06
C ALA A 176 -1.78 -0.14 -9.73
N THR A 177 -0.88 -0.55 -8.85
CA THR A 177 0.28 0.23 -8.46
C THR A 177 1.44 -0.69 -8.12
N SER A 178 2.65 -0.15 -8.19
CA SER A 178 3.88 -0.79 -7.72
C SER A 178 4.46 0.03 -6.58
N GLY A 179 5.03 -0.65 -5.60
CA GLY A 179 5.83 -0.02 -4.55
C GLY A 179 7.23 -0.63 -4.51
N ALA A 180 8.23 0.21 -4.33
CA ALA A 180 9.63 -0.19 -4.19
C ALA A 180 10.13 0.17 -2.80
N GLY A 181 10.85 -0.74 -2.16
CA GLY A 181 11.43 -0.52 -0.85
C GLY A 181 12.89 -0.87 -0.82
N GLN A 182 13.65 -0.08 -0.10
CA GLN A 182 15.07 -0.28 0.12
C GLN A 182 15.38 -0.22 1.60
N ALA A 183 16.30 -1.08 2.05
CA ALA A 183 16.88 -1.02 3.38
C ALA A 183 18.41 -1.20 3.30
N SER A 184 19.16 -0.50 4.13
CA SER A 184 20.62 -0.66 4.18
C SER A 184 21.13 -0.69 5.62
N ASN A 185 22.20 -1.42 5.82
CA ASN A 185 22.96 -1.43 7.07
C ASN A 185 24.44 -1.27 6.75
N GLU A 186 25.10 -0.41 7.49
CA GLU A 186 26.51 -0.14 7.33
C GLU A 186 27.28 -0.60 8.58
N SER A 187 28.36 -1.35 8.36
CA SER A 187 29.25 -1.79 9.43
C SER A 187 30.67 -1.44 9.03
N GLY A 188 31.41 -0.80 9.94
CA GLY A 188 32.80 -0.38 9.73
C GLY A 188 33.73 -0.93 10.78
N ASN A 189 34.98 -1.26 10.37
CA ASN A 189 36.09 -1.57 11.24
C ASN A 189 37.16 -0.53 11.03
N VAL A 190 37.66 0.05 12.13
CA VAL A 190 38.79 0.95 12.15
C VAL A 190 39.88 0.28 12.99
N LEU A 191 41.08 0.16 12.45
CA LEU A 191 42.27 -0.43 13.14
C LEU A 191 42.02 -1.88 13.66
N GLY A 192 41.17 -2.66 12.96
CA GLY A 192 40.89 -4.03 13.40
C GLY A 192 39.85 -4.16 14.52
N TRP A 193 39.34 -3.05 15.05
CA TRP A 193 38.26 -3.00 16.04
C TRP A 193 36.97 -2.54 15.39
N GLY A 194 35.89 -3.27 15.60
CA GLY A 194 34.55 -2.95 15.04
C GLY A 194 33.71 -4.19 14.86
N SER A 195 32.42 -4.00 14.53
CA SER A 195 31.48 -5.11 14.34
C SER A 195 31.75 -5.83 13.02
N ARG A 196 31.83 -7.14 13.06
CA ARG A 196 31.78 -7.97 11.83
C ARG A 196 30.40 -7.88 11.24
N ALA A 197 30.32 -7.54 9.95
CA ALA A 197 29.05 -7.57 9.24
C ALA A 197 28.55 -9.02 9.15
N THR A 198 27.72 -9.40 10.09
CA THR A 198 26.96 -10.63 10.06
C THR A 198 25.79 -10.46 9.09
N TYR A 199 25.32 -11.55 8.48
CA TYR A 199 24.10 -11.54 7.65
C TYR A 199 22.94 -11.02 8.49
N ASP A 200 22.40 -9.87 8.07
CA ASP A 200 21.25 -9.26 8.74
C ASP A 200 19.97 -9.58 7.95
N GLY A 201 19.22 -10.59 8.43
CA GLY A 201 17.95 -10.99 7.85
C GLY A 201 16.88 -9.90 7.93
N SER A 202 16.97 -9.01 8.92
CA SER A 202 15.99 -7.94 9.13
C SER A 202 15.97 -6.90 8.01
N LEU A 203 17.05 -6.79 7.21
CA LEU A 203 17.06 -5.90 6.05
C LEU A 203 16.05 -6.30 4.98
N ASN A 204 15.82 -7.60 4.82
CA ASN A 204 14.84 -8.10 3.85
C ASN A 204 13.43 -7.64 4.22
N ASP A 205 13.07 -7.85 5.49
CA ASP A 205 11.77 -7.48 6.01
C ASP A 205 11.56 -5.96 5.97
N LYS A 206 12.61 -5.18 6.27
CA LYS A 206 12.54 -3.71 6.16
C LYS A 206 12.34 -3.26 4.71
N ALA A 207 13.05 -3.81 3.74
CA ALA A 207 12.87 -3.48 2.33
C ALA A 207 11.46 -3.82 1.85
N ILE A 208 10.95 -5.00 2.23
CA ILE A 208 9.59 -5.42 1.90
C ILE A 208 8.55 -4.51 2.56
N ASN A 209 8.71 -4.18 3.85
CA ASN A 209 7.80 -3.26 4.54
C ASN A 209 7.75 -1.87 3.90
N ASN A 210 8.90 -1.35 3.45
CA ASN A 210 8.95 -0.08 2.75
C ASN A 210 8.18 -0.14 1.41
N ALA A 211 8.33 -1.23 0.65
CA ALA A 211 7.57 -1.45 -0.58
C ALA A 211 6.05 -1.55 -0.30
N ILE A 212 5.64 -2.26 0.76
CA ILE A 212 4.25 -2.36 1.19
C ILE A 212 3.69 -0.98 1.55
N SER A 213 4.45 -0.17 2.30
CA SER A 213 4.02 1.17 2.73
C SER A 213 3.77 2.09 1.53
N GLU A 214 4.62 2.03 0.52
CA GLU A 214 4.44 2.80 -0.71
C GLU A 214 3.17 2.35 -1.47
N VAL A 215 2.96 1.04 -1.58
CA VAL A 215 1.73 0.48 -2.17
C VAL A 215 0.49 0.97 -1.44
N ILE A 216 0.47 0.91 -0.11
CA ILE A 216 -0.69 1.34 0.70
C ILE A 216 -0.96 2.82 0.51
N SER A 217 0.07 3.66 0.49
CA SER A 217 -0.07 5.10 0.23
C SER A 217 -0.72 5.37 -1.13
N GLY A 218 -0.31 4.64 -2.17
CA GLY A 218 -0.91 4.71 -3.49
C GLY A 218 -2.39 4.27 -3.51
N ILE A 219 -2.72 3.20 -2.78
CA ILE A 219 -4.09 2.69 -2.67
C ILE A 219 -4.98 3.71 -1.94
N VAL A 220 -4.54 4.23 -0.81
CA VAL A 220 -5.29 5.22 -0.02
C VAL A 220 -5.56 6.45 -0.85
N SER A 221 -4.53 7.02 -1.50
CA SER A 221 -4.69 8.18 -2.37
C SER A 221 -5.74 7.93 -3.45
N LYS A 222 -5.66 6.78 -4.14
CA LYS A 222 -6.59 6.48 -5.23
C LYS A 222 -8.01 6.22 -4.77
N LEU A 223 -8.20 5.56 -3.64
CA LEU A 223 -9.54 5.27 -3.12
C LEU A 223 -10.18 6.51 -2.49
N SER A 224 -9.38 7.47 -2.00
CA SER A 224 -9.89 8.75 -1.49
C SER A 224 -10.54 9.61 -2.59
N ASP A 225 -10.12 9.44 -3.85
CA ASP A 225 -10.73 10.13 -4.99
C ASP A 225 -12.11 9.60 -5.38
N GLN A 226 -12.51 8.45 -4.83
CA GLN A 226 -13.79 7.84 -5.15
C GLN A 226 -14.79 8.10 -4.03
N PRO A 227 -16.04 8.51 -4.33
CA PRO A 227 -17.03 8.71 -3.28
C PRO A 227 -17.30 7.40 -2.54
N TRP A 228 -17.39 7.48 -1.20
CA TRP A 228 -17.76 6.34 -0.38
C TRP A 228 -19.21 5.93 -0.66
N LYS A 229 -19.48 4.62 -0.58
CA LYS A 229 -20.79 4.04 -0.87
C LYS A 229 -21.19 3.04 0.19
N THR A 230 -22.47 3.03 0.54
CA THR A 230 -23.04 2.01 1.42
C THR A 230 -24.49 1.69 1.03
N TYR A 231 -25.12 0.83 1.80
CA TYR A 231 -26.45 0.32 1.51
C TYR A 231 -27.46 0.79 2.53
N VAL A 232 -28.71 0.95 2.10
CA VAL A 232 -29.86 1.14 2.98
C VAL A 232 -30.24 -0.23 3.56
N LEU A 233 -30.26 -0.34 4.89
CA LEU A 233 -30.64 -1.55 5.61
C LEU A 233 -32.11 -1.58 5.94
N ASN A 234 -32.68 -0.43 6.31
CA ASN A 234 -34.10 -0.28 6.65
C ASN A 234 -34.55 1.15 6.36
N LYS A 235 -35.85 1.32 6.17
CA LYS A 235 -36.51 2.63 6.09
C LYS A 235 -37.87 2.56 6.75
N GLN A 236 -38.20 3.52 7.62
CA GLN A 236 -39.48 3.61 8.27
C GLN A 236 -39.83 5.08 8.52
N GLY A 237 -40.97 5.52 8.02
CA GLY A 237 -41.38 6.93 8.13
C GLY A 237 -40.41 7.87 7.45
N GLY A 238 -39.86 8.81 8.21
CA GLY A 238 -38.80 9.75 7.76
C GLY A 238 -37.39 9.31 8.11
N THR A 239 -37.22 8.07 8.63
CA THR A 239 -35.94 7.54 9.11
C THR A 239 -35.41 6.49 8.15
N VAL A 240 -34.10 6.48 7.98
CA VAL A 240 -33.34 5.51 7.16
C VAL A 240 -32.20 4.94 7.99
N VAL A 241 -32.04 3.63 7.96
CA VAL A 241 -30.88 2.95 8.57
C VAL A 241 -29.94 2.55 7.45
N ILE A 242 -28.67 2.95 7.58
CA ILE A 242 -27.62 2.63 6.62
C ILE A 242 -26.55 1.74 7.26
N ALA A 243 -25.83 0.95 6.46
CA ALA A 243 -24.67 0.20 6.92
C ALA A 243 -23.47 1.13 7.09
N GLY A 244 -22.65 0.88 8.13
CA GLY A 244 -21.52 1.70 8.50
C GLY A 244 -21.83 2.66 9.65
N GLY A 245 -20.85 2.91 10.48
CA GLY A 245 -21.01 3.72 11.69
C GLY A 245 -19.73 4.43 12.09
N GLU A 246 -19.61 4.73 13.37
CA GLU A 246 -18.53 5.55 13.92
C GLU A 246 -17.13 4.98 13.66
N ARG A 247 -16.97 3.65 13.76
CA ARG A 247 -15.68 2.97 13.54
C ARG A 247 -15.24 2.99 12.07
N GLN A 248 -16.21 3.11 11.15
CA GLN A 248 -15.93 3.35 9.74
C GLN A 248 -15.74 4.84 9.42
N GLY A 249 -15.87 5.73 10.40
CA GLY A 249 -15.62 7.16 10.27
C GLY A 249 -16.88 8.01 10.08
N LEU A 250 -18.09 7.45 10.22
CA LEU A 250 -19.32 8.24 10.19
C LEU A 250 -19.50 9.00 11.50
N ASN A 251 -19.89 10.26 11.39
CA ASN A 251 -20.17 11.11 12.54
C ASN A 251 -21.63 11.60 12.51
N VAL A 252 -22.16 11.88 13.69
CA VAL A 252 -23.47 12.54 13.81
C VAL A 252 -23.40 13.90 13.11
N GLY A 253 -24.36 14.17 12.22
CA GLY A 253 -24.41 15.36 11.40
C GLY A 253 -23.91 15.18 9.96
N ASP A 254 -23.21 14.09 9.65
CA ASP A 254 -22.77 13.83 8.28
C ASP A 254 -23.95 13.68 7.34
N GLU A 255 -23.81 14.20 6.12
CA GLU A 255 -24.84 14.16 5.09
C GLU A 255 -24.45 13.27 3.93
N PHE A 256 -25.39 12.47 3.48
CA PHE A 256 -25.26 11.54 2.37
C PHE A 256 -26.39 11.70 1.38
N VAL A 257 -26.13 11.29 0.15
CA VAL A 257 -27.11 11.25 -0.94
C VAL A 257 -27.59 9.81 -1.15
N VAL A 258 -28.89 9.61 -1.13
CA VAL A 258 -29.50 8.35 -1.52
C VAL A 258 -29.82 8.41 -3.00
N LYS A 259 -29.26 7.46 -3.75
CA LYS A 259 -29.50 7.32 -5.20
C LYS A 259 -30.18 5.98 -5.50
N THR A 260 -30.88 5.91 -6.59
CA THR A 260 -31.31 4.62 -7.13
C THR A 260 -30.09 3.88 -7.69
N LYS A 261 -30.08 2.54 -7.60
CA LYS A 261 -29.18 1.75 -8.44
C LYS A 261 -29.62 1.96 -9.88
N GLY A 262 -28.73 2.43 -10.74
CA GLY A 262 -29.06 2.67 -12.14
C GLY A 262 -29.55 1.40 -12.84
N LYS A 263 -30.39 1.57 -13.85
CA LYS A 263 -30.92 0.47 -14.66
C LYS A 263 -29.76 -0.27 -15.36
N LYS A 264 -29.75 -1.59 -15.26
CA LYS A 264 -28.80 -2.41 -16.02
C LYS A 264 -29.20 -2.45 -17.49
N ILE A 265 -28.28 -2.08 -18.36
CA ILE A 265 -28.41 -2.21 -19.81
C ILE A 265 -27.24 -3.04 -20.35
N LYS A 266 -27.54 -3.83 -21.38
CA LYS A 266 -26.49 -4.60 -22.05
C LYS A 266 -25.92 -3.76 -23.18
N ASN A 267 -24.59 -3.56 -23.17
CA ASN A 267 -23.91 -2.92 -24.30
C ASN A 267 -23.92 -3.89 -25.49
N PRO A 268 -24.57 -3.55 -26.59
CA PRO A 268 -24.70 -4.45 -27.74
C PRO A 268 -23.35 -4.72 -28.44
N GLN A 269 -22.38 -3.81 -28.31
CA GLN A 269 -21.07 -3.94 -28.94
C GLN A 269 -20.13 -4.86 -28.17
N THR A 270 -20.13 -4.76 -26.83
CA THR A 270 -19.21 -5.53 -25.97
C THR A 270 -19.86 -6.73 -25.31
N GLY A 271 -21.18 -6.80 -25.30
CA GLY A 271 -21.96 -7.82 -24.61
C GLY A 271 -22.01 -7.66 -23.08
N PHE A 272 -21.29 -6.68 -22.50
CA PHE A 272 -21.23 -6.45 -21.05
C PHE A 272 -22.45 -5.68 -20.54
N TRP A 273 -22.85 -6.02 -19.31
CA TRP A 273 -23.87 -5.28 -18.59
C TRP A 273 -23.28 -3.99 -18.01
N MET A 274 -23.94 -2.88 -18.24
CA MET A 274 -23.61 -1.56 -17.72
C MET A 274 -24.74 -1.08 -16.80
N ASN A 275 -24.36 -0.39 -15.73
CA ASN A 275 -25.33 0.31 -14.90
C ASN A 275 -25.40 1.77 -15.40
N LEU A 276 -26.61 2.22 -15.73
CA LEU A 276 -26.87 3.64 -15.95
C LEU A 276 -26.65 4.41 -14.62
N PRO A 277 -26.32 5.70 -14.67
CA PRO A 277 -26.34 6.52 -13.47
C PRO A 277 -27.70 6.45 -12.78
N GLY A 278 -27.69 6.28 -11.48
CA GLY A 278 -28.93 6.32 -10.69
C GLY A 278 -29.33 7.76 -10.36
N ASP A 279 -30.63 7.98 -10.23
CA ASP A 279 -31.18 9.27 -9.84
C ASP A 279 -30.99 9.52 -8.34
N GLU A 280 -30.70 10.77 -7.97
CA GLU A 280 -30.76 11.24 -6.58
C GLU A 280 -32.23 11.30 -6.14
N VAL A 281 -32.55 10.62 -5.03
CA VAL A 281 -33.94 10.49 -4.55
C VAL A 281 -34.16 11.10 -3.17
N ALA A 282 -33.10 11.20 -2.37
CA ALA A 282 -33.17 11.85 -1.06
C ALA A 282 -31.79 12.28 -0.59
N LYS A 283 -31.74 13.26 0.32
CA LYS A 283 -30.57 13.57 1.17
C LYS A 283 -30.91 13.15 2.59
N ILE A 284 -29.94 12.53 3.24
CA ILE A 284 -30.08 12.03 4.61
C ILE A 284 -28.97 12.58 5.48
N ARG A 285 -29.25 12.78 6.78
CA ARG A 285 -28.28 13.21 7.77
C ARG A 285 -28.19 12.20 8.90
N VAL A 286 -26.99 11.84 9.31
CA VAL A 286 -26.75 10.92 10.43
C VAL A 286 -27.22 11.56 11.75
N VAL A 287 -28.04 10.84 12.49
CA VAL A 287 -28.57 11.24 13.78
C VAL A 287 -27.92 10.44 14.91
N LYS A 288 -27.64 9.17 14.67
CA LYS A 288 -27.08 8.25 15.67
C LYS A 288 -26.37 7.09 14.98
N CYS A 289 -25.15 6.76 15.47
CA CYS A 289 -24.48 5.52 15.13
C CYS A 289 -24.76 4.44 16.19
N PHE A 290 -24.71 3.17 15.79
CA PHE A 290 -24.88 2.00 16.65
C PHE A 290 -24.04 0.84 16.16
N GLY A 291 -23.86 -0.19 17.00
CA GLY A 291 -23.03 -1.36 16.70
C GLY A 291 -21.78 -1.40 17.56
N THR A 292 -21.13 -2.55 17.62
CA THR A 292 -19.99 -2.82 18.49
C THR A 292 -18.69 -3.10 17.75
N SER A 293 -18.77 -3.38 16.44
CA SER A 293 -17.62 -3.65 15.58
C SER A 293 -17.80 -3.01 14.20
N GLU A 294 -16.71 -2.88 13.45
CA GLU A 294 -16.71 -2.29 12.09
C GLU A 294 -17.58 -3.06 11.08
N VAL A 295 -18.03 -4.27 11.42
CA VAL A 295 -18.83 -5.12 10.52
C VAL A 295 -20.29 -5.20 10.91
N ASP A 296 -20.66 -4.89 12.17
CA ASP A 296 -22.03 -4.92 12.68
C ASP A 296 -22.61 -3.53 12.96
N GLU A 297 -21.86 -2.47 12.67
CA GLU A 297 -22.31 -1.11 12.90
C GLU A 297 -23.22 -0.59 11.79
N GLY A 298 -24.06 0.33 12.19
CA GLY A 298 -24.95 1.07 11.31
C GLY A 298 -25.20 2.48 11.81
N ALA A 299 -25.83 3.29 10.96
CA ALA A 299 -26.25 4.62 11.33
C ALA A 299 -27.74 4.84 11.05
N VAL A 300 -28.40 5.46 12.02
CA VAL A 300 -29.76 5.97 11.88
C VAL A 300 -29.68 7.37 11.30
N CYS A 301 -30.33 7.59 10.18
CA CYS A 301 -30.34 8.85 9.47
C CYS A 301 -31.75 9.40 9.34
N GLN A 302 -31.89 10.71 9.36
CA GLN A 302 -33.13 11.41 9.05
C GLN A 302 -33.10 11.91 7.60
N ILE A 303 -34.23 11.81 6.90
CA ILE A 303 -34.40 12.38 5.56
C ILE A 303 -34.48 13.91 5.70
N VAL A 304 -33.52 14.62 5.10
CA VAL A 304 -33.46 16.08 5.07
C VAL A 304 -34.26 16.63 3.87
N SER A 305 -34.16 15.96 2.73
CA SER A 305 -34.89 16.33 1.51
C SER A 305 -35.18 15.10 0.65
N GLY A 306 -36.15 15.20 -0.23
CA GLY A 306 -36.54 14.10 -1.13
C GLY A 306 -37.49 13.10 -0.45
N SER A 307 -37.68 11.93 -1.06
CA SER A 307 -38.56 10.89 -0.56
C SER A 307 -38.16 9.50 -1.02
N LEU A 308 -38.23 8.54 -0.09
CA LEU A 308 -38.01 7.11 -0.36
C LEU A 308 -39.31 6.30 -0.40
N LYS A 309 -40.47 6.96 -0.38
CA LYS A 309 -41.78 6.30 -0.56
C LYS A 309 -41.81 5.56 -1.89
N HIS A 310 -42.36 4.37 -1.90
CA HIS A 310 -42.49 3.52 -3.11
C HIS A 310 -41.18 3.02 -3.74
N ARG A 311 -40.02 3.24 -3.11
CA ARG A 311 -38.76 2.66 -3.56
C ARG A 311 -38.45 1.39 -2.77
N LYS A 312 -37.93 0.36 -3.43
CA LYS A 312 -37.43 -0.83 -2.74
C LYS A 312 -36.04 -0.56 -2.17
N ILE A 313 -35.73 -1.10 -0.98
CA ILE A 313 -34.43 -0.91 -0.31
C ILE A 313 -33.30 -1.45 -1.18
N GLU A 314 -33.51 -2.60 -1.81
CA GLU A 314 -32.55 -3.27 -2.70
C GLU A 314 -32.14 -2.43 -3.92
N ASP A 315 -32.96 -1.46 -4.33
CA ASP A 315 -32.70 -0.57 -5.45
C ASP A 315 -31.97 0.74 -5.02
N LEU A 316 -31.69 0.89 -3.73
CA LEU A 316 -31.09 2.10 -3.18
C LEU A 316 -29.61 1.89 -2.86
N ILE A 317 -28.86 2.95 -3.02
CA ILE A 317 -27.46 3.07 -2.62
C ILE A 317 -27.26 4.44 -1.97
N VAL A 318 -26.46 4.47 -0.91
CA VAL A 318 -26.07 5.71 -0.25
C VAL A 318 -24.66 6.07 -0.71
N VAL A 319 -24.46 7.32 -1.05
CA VAL A 319 -23.19 7.83 -1.59
C VAL A 319 -22.81 9.07 -0.79
N GLU A 320 -21.54 9.21 -0.52
CA GLU A 320 -20.99 10.43 0.05
C GLU A 320 -21.36 11.62 -0.83
N ASN A 321 -21.77 12.72 -0.18
CA ASN A 321 -22.06 13.95 -0.90
C ASN A 321 -20.73 14.51 -1.43
N SER A 322 -20.49 14.41 -2.74
CA SER A 322 -19.32 15.04 -3.35
C SER A 322 -19.46 16.54 -3.09
N LYS A 323 -18.56 17.09 -2.28
CA LYS A 323 -18.38 18.53 -2.23
C LYS A 323 -17.81 18.95 -3.59
N ASP A 324 -18.64 19.65 -4.37
CA ASP A 324 -18.17 20.41 -5.53
C ASP A 324 -17.08 21.40 -5.13
#